data_23a6039e5e642bf30743b877144e366a
#
_entry.id   23a6039e5e642bf30743b877144e366a
#
_cell.length_a   1.000
_cell.length_b   1.000
_cell.length_c   1.000
_cell.angle_alpha   90.00
_cell.angle_beta   90.00
_cell.angle_gamma   90.00
#
_symmetry.space_group_name_H-M   'P 1'
#
loop_
_entity.id
_entity.type
_entity.pdbx_description
1 polymer ?
#
loop_
_entity_poly.entity_id
_entity_poly.type
_entity_poly.pdbx_seq_one_letter_code
_entity_poly.pdbx_strand_id
1 'polypeptide(L)'
;MGIGFDKHHALNASKYPVMATVTTANFDVSVEAYQSILGYELVETGNISPTLANHLELPDLVGARLALLGPKSGAPVFLRFLEIEGGERREKPFGWFALEICVSDVEALYERLVDEGTFRPFAKPMPLAFTDRVYPMQCRGPSGEILYLNEVRGSLPEIYLPIANSFVDHLFIAILSAPDMEAAIEFYADLLSVTVNERHEIAYKTINRVHGLPLDTRHKLATLGAPRHVGLEIDEYPRKAERPESKKLATLEEGILMVSFSLSSLPNSEDGQSRKFNSAPYNGAESLIVRGPANERIELIKITQ
;
A
#
# COMPACT_ATOMS: atom_id res chain seq x y z
N MET A 1 16.40 -9.32 11.35
CA MET A 1 16.00 -8.30 12.35
C MET A 1 14.48 -8.40 12.47
N GLY A 2 13.95 -8.58 13.70
CA GLY A 2 12.50 -8.64 13.90
C GLY A 2 11.87 -7.26 13.66
N ILE A 3 10.54 -7.21 13.49
CA ILE A 3 9.79 -5.96 13.57
C ILE A 3 9.92 -5.43 15.01
N GLY A 4 11.12 -4.94 15.34
CA GLY A 4 11.43 -4.27 16.58
C GLY A 4 11.24 -2.79 16.35
N PHE A 5 10.05 -2.31 16.64
CA PHE A 5 9.78 -0.88 16.60
C PHE A 5 10.62 -0.18 17.68
N ASP A 6 11.32 0.88 17.31
CA ASP A 6 11.87 1.83 18.27
C ASP A 6 10.73 2.28 19.20
N LYS A 7 11.00 2.43 20.49
CA LYS A 7 9.99 2.72 21.52
C LYS A 7 9.10 3.93 21.22
N HIS A 8 9.55 4.87 20.38
CA HIS A 8 8.75 6.00 19.91
C HIS A 8 7.80 5.65 18.75
N HIS A 9 8.07 4.58 17.97
CA HIS A 9 7.17 4.04 16.95
C HIS A 9 6.20 2.99 17.51
N ALA A 10 6.55 2.33 18.62
CA ALA A 10 5.75 1.25 19.20
C ALA A 10 4.35 1.69 19.67
N LEU A 11 4.17 2.94 20.08
CA LEU A 11 2.88 3.46 20.55
C LEU A 11 1.88 3.74 19.42
N ASN A 12 2.33 3.83 18.16
CA ASN A 12 1.49 4.12 17.00
C ASN A 12 1.52 3.04 15.92
N ALA A 13 2.26 1.96 16.13
CA ALA A 13 2.48 0.90 15.13
C ALA A 13 1.18 0.23 14.64
N SER A 14 0.13 0.19 15.46
CA SER A 14 -1.16 -0.42 15.12
C SER A 14 -2.03 0.37 14.14
N LYS A 15 -1.57 1.52 13.66
CA LYS A 15 -2.41 2.46 12.90
C LYS A 15 -1.84 2.83 11.52
N TYR A 16 -0.72 2.22 11.15
CA TYR A 16 -0.05 2.44 9.87
C TYR A 16 0.11 1.13 9.11
N PRO A 17 0.15 1.19 7.78
CA PRO A 17 0.56 0.04 6.97
C PRO A 17 2.01 -0.31 7.28
N VAL A 18 2.27 -1.61 7.52
CA VAL A 18 3.62 -2.14 7.79
C VAL A 18 4.17 -2.95 6.63
N MET A 19 3.31 -3.32 5.69
CA MET A 19 3.72 -3.99 4.47
C MET A 19 2.65 -3.82 3.39
N ALA A 20 3.08 -3.73 2.13
CA ALA A 20 2.21 -3.92 0.99
C ALA A 20 2.70 -5.11 0.17
N THR A 21 1.77 -5.92 -0.34
CA THR A 21 2.05 -7.05 -1.23
C THR A 21 1.65 -6.70 -2.64
N VAL A 22 2.58 -6.84 -3.56
CA VAL A 22 2.42 -6.60 -4.99
C VAL A 22 2.59 -7.92 -5.74
N THR A 23 1.68 -8.24 -6.63
CA THR A 23 1.78 -9.35 -7.57
C THR A 23 2.38 -8.88 -8.89
N THR A 24 3.26 -9.67 -9.49
CA THR A 24 3.96 -9.32 -10.73
C THR A 24 4.23 -10.53 -11.61
N ALA A 25 3.99 -10.39 -12.92
CA ALA A 25 4.40 -11.38 -13.91
C ALA A 25 5.87 -11.20 -14.34
N ASN A 26 6.47 -10.04 -14.07
CA ASN A 26 7.85 -9.71 -14.39
C ASN A 26 8.69 -9.53 -13.12
N PHE A 27 8.81 -10.61 -12.35
CA PHE A 27 9.37 -10.58 -10.99
C PHE A 27 10.74 -9.93 -10.92
N ASP A 28 11.70 -10.36 -11.77
CA ASP A 28 13.07 -9.82 -11.74
C ASP A 28 13.08 -8.33 -12.09
N VAL A 29 12.36 -7.90 -13.13
CA VAL A 29 12.26 -6.48 -13.51
C VAL A 29 11.68 -5.65 -12.38
N SER A 30 10.64 -6.14 -11.70
CA SER A 30 10.00 -5.41 -10.61
C SER A 30 10.94 -5.28 -9.41
N VAL A 31 11.53 -6.38 -8.96
CA VAL A 31 12.44 -6.38 -7.81
C VAL A 31 13.69 -5.54 -8.09
N GLU A 32 14.31 -5.70 -9.27
CA GLU A 32 15.48 -4.91 -9.67
C GLU A 32 15.18 -3.41 -9.76
N ALA A 33 14.02 -3.02 -10.31
CA ALA A 33 13.62 -1.62 -10.41
C ALA A 33 13.47 -0.96 -9.04
N TYR A 34 12.84 -1.65 -8.08
CA TYR A 34 12.74 -1.13 -6.71
C TYR A 34 14.10 -1.02 -6.01
N GLN A 35 15.02 -1.95 -6.28
CA GLN A 35 16.36 -1.89 -5.71
C GLN A 35 17.24 -0.81 -6.38
N SER A 36 17.33 -0.83 -7.71
CA SER A 36 18.28 0.01 -8.44
C SER A 36 17.80 1.45 -8.60
N ILE A 37 16.50 1.66 -8.82
CA ILE A 37 15.92 2.97 -9.10
C ILE A 37 15.43 3.64 -7.81
N LEU A 38 14.68 2.93 -6.98
CA LEU A 38 14.14 3.49 -5.73
C LEU A 38 15.09 3.31 -4.53
N GLY A 39 16.07 2.41 -4.62
CA GLY A 39 17.08 2.21 -3.57
C GLY A 39 16.60 1.36 -2.40
N TYR A 40 15.58 0.52 -2.59
CA TYR A 40 15.18 -0.48 -1.60
C TYR A 40 16.23 -1.57 -1.45
N GLU A 41 16.32 -2.15 -0.27
CA GLU A 41 17.23 -3.26 0.04
C GLU A 41 16.46 -4.59 0.07
N LEU A 42 17.06 -5.64 -0.50
CA LEU A 42 16.51 -6.99 -0.42
C LEU A 42 16.69 -7.54 1.00
N VAL A 43 15.59 -7.78 1.70
CA VAL A 43 15.56 -8.32 3.07
C VAL A 43 15.52 -9.85 3.06
N GLU A 44 14.66 -10.41 2.22
CA GLU A 44 14.49 -11.87 2.08
C GLU A 44 14.04 -12.20 0.66
N THR A 45 14.46 -13.34 0.16
CA THR A 45 13.99 -13.94 -1.08
C THR A 45 13.82 -15.43 -0.92
N GLY A 46 12.88 -16.02 -1.64
CA GLY A 46 12.61 -17.45 -1.57
C GLY A 46 11.40 -17.86 -2.41
N ASN A 47 10.84 -19.00 -2.05
CA ASN A 47 9.65 -19.53 -2.68
C ASN A 47 8.49 -19.59 -1.67
N ILE A 48 7.28 -19.38 -2.14
CA ILE A 48 6.07 -19.42 -1.34
C ILE A 48 5.83 -20.86 -0.88
N SER A 49 5.89 -21.09 0.44
CA SER A 49 5.59 -22.40 1.03
C SER A 49 4.10 -22.70 0.96
N PRO A 50 3.70 -24.00 1.00
CA PRO A 50 2.28 -24.36 1.08
C PRO A 50 1.55 -23.70 2.26
N THR A 51 2.22 -23.56 3.40
CA THR A 51 1.65 -22.90 4.58
C THR A 51 1.39 -21.42 4.34
N LEU A 52 2.35 -20.71 3.71
CA LEU A 52 2.19 -19.29 3.39
C LEU A 52 1.14 -19.08 2.29
N ALA A 53 1.15 -19.90 1.23
CA ALA A 53 0.17 -19.84 0.16
C ALA A 53 -1.27 -20.00 0.68
N ASN A 54 -1.49 -21.00 1.52
CA ASN A 54 -2.79 -21.22 2.15
C ASN A 54 -3.20 -20.07 3.07
N HIS A 55 -2.25 -19.50 3.82
CA HIS A 55 -2.52 -18.35 4.69
C HIS A 55 -2.92 -17.11 3.87
N LEU A 56 -2.21 -16.84 2.77
CA LEU A 56 -2.51 -15.72 1.88
C LEU A 56 -3.76 -15.92 1.02
N GLU A 57 -4.43 -17.08 1.15
CA GLU A 57 -5.54 -17.52 0.27
C GLU A 57 -5.15 -17.59 -1.22
N LEU A 58 -3.92 -18.05 -1.47
CA LEU A 58 -3.32 -18.13 -2.80
C LEU A 58 -2.70 -19.52 -3.03
N PRO A 59 -3.48 -20.63 -2.96
CA PRO A 59 -2.95 -21.98 -3.06
C PRO A 59 -2.21 -22.26 -4.37
N ASP A 60 -2.58 -21.56 -5.45
CA ASP A 60 -1.95 -21.71 -6.76
C ASP A 60 -0.54 -21.09 -6.84
N LEU A 61 -0.15 -20.31 -5.84
CA LEU A 61 1.20 -19.71 -5.76
C LEU A 61 2.21 -20.55 -4.97
N VAL A 62 1.90 -21.78 -4.62
CA VAL A 62 2.89 -22.68 -4.00
C VAL A 62 4.09 -22.86 -4.92
N GLY A 63 5.30 -22.54 -4.42
CA GLY A 63 6.53 -22.61 -5.18
C GLY A 63 6.87 -21.38 -6.03
N ALA A 64 5.94 -20.43 -6.21
CA ALA A 64 6.22 -19.15 -6.86
C ALA A 64 7.26 -18.33 -6.07
N ARG A 65 8.02 -17.49 -6.76
CA ARG A 65 9.04 -16.66 -6.13
C ARG A 65 8.43 -15.56 -5.26
N LEU A 66 9.15 -15.24 -4.19
CA LEU A 66 8.83 -14.17 -3.25
C LEU A 66 10.09 -13.34 -3.00
N ALA A 67 9.93 -12.01 -2.95
CA ALA A 67 10.95 -11.09 -2.45
C ALA A 67 10.33 -10.12 -1.44
N LEU A 68 11.06 -9.84 -0.37
CA LEU A 68 10.73 -8.84 0.63
C LEU A 68 11.77 -7.73 0.55
N LEU A 69 11.32 -6.52 0.30
CA LEU A 69 12.16 -5.32 0.20
C LEU A 69 11.86 -4.39 1.37
N GLY A 70 12.90 -3.77 1.91
CA GLY A 70 12.81 -2.74 2.94
C GLY A 70 13.49 -1.44 2.51
N PRO A 71 13.12 -0.29 3.09
CA PRO A 71 13.78 0.98 2.79
C PRO A 71 15.20 0.99 3.38
N LYS A 72 16.11 1.69 2.70
CA LYS A 72 17.51 1.83 3.15
C LYS A 72 17.64 2.50 4.52
N SER A 73 16.66 3.26 4.95
CA SER A 73 16.59 3.83 6.30
C SER A 73 16.53 2.78 7.41
N GLY A 74 16.14 1.54 7.07
CA GLY A 74 15.90 0.46 8.04
C GLY A 74 14.55 0.56 8.75
N ALA A 75 13.64 1.44 8.31
CA ALA A 75 12.27 1.47 8.83
C ALA A 75 11.61 0.10 8.65
N PRO A 76 10.91 -0.44 9.66
CA PRO A 76 10.34 -1.79 9.64
C PRO A 76 9.03 -1.84 8.84
N VAL A 77 9.04 -1.30 7.65
CA VAL A 77 7.91 -1.27 6.70
C VAL A 77 8.40 -1.83 5.38
N PHE A 78 7.66 -2.78 4.81
CA PHE A 78 8.16 -3.61 3.73
C PHE A 78 7.26 -3.57 2.49
N LEU A 79 7.86 -3.91 1.35
CA LEU A 79 7.17 -4.25 0.12
C LEU A 79 7.45 -5.72 -0.19
N ARG A 80 6.40 -6.52 -0.32
CA ARG A 80 6.49 -7.93 -0.67
C ARG A 80 6.05 -8.12 -2.11
N PHE A 81 6.91 -8.72 -2.91
CA PHE A 81 6.61 -9.09 -4.29
C PHE A 81 6.35 -10.59 -4.38
N LEU A 82 5.27 -10.95 -5.07
CA LEU A 82 4.91 -12.34 -5.38
C LEU A 82 4.86 -12.51 -6.89
N GLU A 83 5.58 -13.50 -7.39
CA GLU A 83 5.53 -13.88 -8.79
C GLU A 83 4.19 -14.53 -9.12
N ILE A 84 3.61 -14.16 -10.27
CA ILE A 84 2.42 -14.79 -10.82
C ILE A 84 2.67 -15.19 -12.27
N GLU A 85 2.03 -16.29 -12.72
CA GLU A 85 2.05 -16.66 -14.11
C GLU A 85 1.02 -15.84 -14.90
N GLY A 86 1.48 -15.00 -15.82
CA GLY A 86 0.66 -14.33 -16.83
C GLY A 86 -0.46 -13.48 -16.23
N GLY A 87 -0.18 -12.30 -15.75
CA GLY A 87 -1.17 -11.35 -15.25
C GLY A 87 -1.67 -10.42 -16.35
N GLU A 88 -2.99 -10.29 -16.53
CA GLU A 88 -3.54 -9.12 -17.21
C GLU A 88 -3.54 -7.96 -16.21
N ARG A 89 -2.95 -6.83 -16.62
CA ARG A 89 -3.13 -5.57 -15.89
C ARG A 89 -4.56 -5.11 -16.10
N ARG A 90 -5.38 -5.23 -15.06
CA ARG A 90 -6.72 -4.64 -15.05
C ARG A 90 -6.77 -3.58 -13.97
N GLU A 91 -7.22 -2.41 -14.33
CA GLU A 91 -7.57 -1.41 -13.33
C GLU A 91 -8.81 -1.92 -12.58
N LYS A 92 -8.60 -2.25 -11.29
CA LYS A 92 -9.69 -2.63 -10.42
C LYS A 92 -10.50 -1.38 -10.10
N PRO A 93 -11.82 -1.41 -10.22
CA PRO A 93 -12.61 -0.26 -9.82
C PRO A 93 -12.56 -0.06 -8.30
N PHE A 94 -12.44 -1.15 -7.53
CA PHE A 94 -12.43 -1.14 -6.06
C PHE A 94 -11.31 -2.01 -5.50
N GLY A 95 -10.91 -1.73 -4.27
CA GLY A 95 -9.81 -2.36 -3.56
C GLY A 95 -8.60 -1.44 -3.40
N TRP A 96 -7.44 -2.00 -3.10
CA TRP A 96 -6.21 -1.22 -2.94
C TRP A 96 -5.83 -0.52 -4.24
N PHE A 97 -5.81 0.81 -4.20
CA PHE A 97 -5.61 1.66 -5.38
C PHE A 97 -4.18 2.15 -5.49
N ALA A 98 -3.60 2.70 -4.42
CA ALA A 98 -2.27 3.27 -4.42
C ALA A 98 -1.56 3.12 -3.08
N LEU A 99 -0.25 3.32 -3.09
CA LEU A 99 0.62 3.35 -1.91
C LEU A 99 1.31 4.70 -1.83
N GLU A 100 1.24 5.38 -0.68
CA GLU A 100 1.99 6.60 -0.43
C GLU A 100 3.30 6.29 0.29
N ILE A 101 4.39 6.68 -0.35
CA ILE A 101 5.75 6.43 0.11
C ILE A 101 6.45 7.78 0.31
N CYS A 102 7.09 7.98 1.45
CA CYS A 102 7.84 9.20 1.69
C CYS A 102 9.20 9.17 0.99
N VAL A 103 9.62 10.32 0.46
CA VAL A 103 10.87 10.51 -0.27
C VAL A 103 11.58 11.78 0.20
N SER A 104 12.90 11.86 0.06
CA SER A 104 13.68 13.00 0.55
C SER A 104 13.87 14.11 -0.48
N ASP A 105 13.74 13.79 -1.77
CA ASP A 105 13.90 14.75 -2.89
C ASP A 105 13.07 14.23 -4.08
N VAL A 106 11.86 14.75 -4.20
CA VAL A 106 10.91 14.29 -5.20
C VAL A 106 11.24 14.80 -6.61
N GLU A 107 11.88 15.95 -6.74
CA GLU A 107 12.33 16.47 -8.03
C GLU A 107 13.46 15.63 -8.63
N ALA A 108 14.50 15.34 -7.84
CA ALA A 108 15.58 14.46 -8.28
C ALA A 108 15.07 13.03 -8.58
N LEU A 109 14.09 12.55 -7.80
CA LEU A 109 13.45 11.27 -8.08
C LEU A 109 12.66 11.32 -9.39
N TYR A 110 11.91 12.38 -9.65
CA TYR A 110 11.17 12.54 -10.91
C TYR A 110 12.10 12.47 -12.13
N GLU A 111 13.22 13.18 -12.10
CA GLU A 111 14.20 13.16 -13.19
C GLU A 111 14.74 11.75 -13.41
N ARG A 112 15.11 11.05 -12.33
CA ARG A 112 15.54 9.64 -12.39
C ARG A 112 14.48 8.73 -13.01
N LEU A 113 13.21 8.83 -12.59
CA LEU A 113 12.15 7.96 -13.10
C LEU A 113 11.85 8.21 -14.58
N VAL A 114 11.97 9.47 -15.04
CA VAL A 114 11.79 9.81 -16.46
C VAL A 114 12.94 9.24 -17.31
N ASP A 115 14.16 9.32 -16.83
CA ASP A 115 15.34 8.84 -17.56
C ASP A 115 15.36 7.31 -17.68
N GLU A 116 15.01 6.60 -16.57
CA GLU A 116 14.99 5.13 -16.53
C GLU A 116 13.78 4.52 -17.23
N GLY A 117 12.62 5.20 -17.21
CA GLY A 117 11.41 4.83 -17.93
C GLY A 117 10.64 3.61 -17.43
N THR A 118 11.14 2.90 -16.40
CA THR A 118 10.48 1.73 -15.80
C THR A 118 9.30 2.14 -14.94
N PHE A 119 9.48 3.15 -14.09
CA PHE A 119 8.39 3.86 -13.43
C PHE A 119 7.92 4.99 -14.34
N ARG A 120 6.61 5.19 -14.42
CA ARG A 120 6.01 6.17 -15.35
C ARG A 120 5.28 7.26 -14.58
N PRO A 121 5.92 8.42 -14.30
CA PRO A 121 5.26 9.55 -13.66
C PRO A 121 4.08 10.08 -14.50
N PHE A 122 2.98 10.46 -13.83
CA PHE A 122 1.82 11.05 -14.48
C PHE A 122 1.97 12.55 -14.72
N ALA A 123 2.72 13.23 -13.84
CA ALA A 123 3.00 14.65 -13.91
C ALA A 123 4.27 14.97 -13.10
N LYS A 124 4.82 16.17 -13.31
CA LYS A 124 5.88 16.71 -12.46
C LYS A 124 5.42 16.90 -11.02
N PRO A 125 6.32 16.81 -10.03
CA PRO A 125 6.02 17.15 -8.65
C PRO A 125 5.50 18.59 -8.55
N MET A 126 4.47 18.79 -7.74
CA MET A 126 3.91 20.12 -7.44
C MET A 126 3.44 20.13 -5.98
N PRO A 127 3.54 21.28 -5.29
CA PRO A 127 3.02 21.37 -3.93
C PRO A 127 1.52 21.15 -3.91
N LEU A 128 1.01 20.64 -2.79
CA LEU A 128 -0.43 20.56 -2.56
C LEU A 128 -1.05 21.98 -2.51
N ALA A 129 -2.29 22.10 -2.97
CA ALA A 129 -2.96 23.40 -3.09
C ALA A 129 -3.10 24.17 -1.76
N PHE A 130 -3.07 23.45 -0.63
CA PHE A 130 -3.26 24.02 0.71
C PHE A 130 -1.96 24.14 1.53
N THR A 131 -0.83 23.64 1.02
CA THR A 131 0.47 23.75 1.69
C THR A 131 1.62 23.66 0.69
N ASP A 132 2.65 24.46 0.92
CA ASP A 132 3.94 24.42 0.21
C ASP A 132 4.97 23.46 0.85
N ARG A 133 4.53 22.63 1.80
CA ARG A 133 5.40 21.70 2.55
C ARG A 133 5.28 20.25 2.11
N VAL A 134 4.30 19.92 1.28
CA VAL A 134 4.10 18.56 0.76
C VAL A 134 4.10 18.59 -0.75
N TYR A 135 5.03 17.85 -1.35
CA TYR A 135 5.25 17.76 -2.79
C TYR A 135 4.99 16.33 -3.26
N PRO A 136 3.77 16.00 -3.66
CA PRO A 136 3.45 14.69 -4.22
C PRO A 136 3.88 14.58 -5.67
N MET A 137 4.29 13.36 -6.03
CA MET A 137 4.38 12.88 -7.40
C MET A 137 3.69 11.53 -7.50
N GLN A 138 2.87 11.34 -8.52
CA GLN A 138 2.24 10.05 -8.77
C GLN A 138 2.90 9.38 -9.96
N CYS A 139 3.16 8.09 -9.84
CA CYS A 139 3.69 7.28 -10.93
C CYS A 139 3.06 5.88 -10.95
N ARG A 140 3.17 5.22 -12.10
CA ARG A 140 2.84 3.81 -12.25
C ARG A 140 4.12 3.00 -12.19
N GLY A 141 4.17 2.01 -11.31
CA GLY A 141 5.30 1.10 -11.18
C GLY A 141 5.27 -0.04 -12.22
N PRO A 142 6.32 -0.87 -12.21
CA PRO A 142 6.55 -1.93 -13.20
C PRO A 142 5.44 -2.99 -13.23
N SER A 143 4.81 -3.28 -12.09
CA SER A 143 3.70 -4.23 -11.98
C SER A 143 2.32 -3.57 -12.12
N GLY A 144 2.27 -2.30 -12.54
CA GLY A 144 1.02 -1.55 -12.70
C GLY A 144 0.51 -0.88 -11.43
N GLU A 145 1.15 -1.10 -10.29
CA GLU A 145 0.83 -0.44 -9.03
C GLU A 145 0.97 1.08 -9.14
N ILE A 146 0.11 1.80 -8.45
CA ILE A 146 0.19 3.27 -8.38
C ILE A 146 0.90 3.65 -7.09
N LEU A 147 1.92 4.50 -7.23
CA LEU A 147 2.68 5.05 -6.13
C LEU A 147 2.49 6.57 -6.06
N TYR A 148 2.26 7.05 -4.86
CA TYR A 148 2.31 8.47 -4.52
C TYR A 148 3.60 8.69 -3.74
N LEU A 149 4.56 9.37 -4.36
CA LEU A 149 5.89 9.62 -3.83
C LEU A 149 5.89 11.04 -3.27
N ASN A 150 5.88 11.16 -1.94
CA ASN A 150 5.62 12.42 -1.24
C ASN A 150 6.87 12.91 -0.52
N GLU A 151 7.37 14.08 -0.90
CA GLU A 151 8.37 14.79 -0.12
C GLU A 151 7.69 15.72 0.88
N VAL A 152 8.05 15.58 2.16
CA VAL A 152 7.56 16.43 3.26
C VAL A 152 8.67 17.36 3.70
N ARG A 153 8.52 18.66 3.43
CA ARG A 153 9.49 19.73 3.71
C ARG A 153 9.20 20.42 5.04
N GLY A 154 9.30 19.67 6.14
CA GLY A 154 9.10 20.19 7.50
C GLY A 154 7.77 19.79 8.12
N SER A 155 7.55 20.18 9.38
CA SER A 155 6.39 19.80 10.15
C SER A 155 5.12 20.53 9.70
N LEU A 156 4.00 19.82 9.73
CA LEU A 156 2.66 20.38 9.54
C LEU A 156 1.98 20.49 10.91
N PRO A 157 1.35 21.64 11.24
CA PRO A 157 0.75 21.84 12.56
C PRO A 157 -0.41 20.88 12.87
N GLU A 158 -1.18 20.51 11.84
CA GLU A 158 -2.44 19.79 11.99
C GLU A 158 -2.29 18.28 11.76
N ILE A 159 -1.27 17.85 11.00
CA ILE A 159 -1.07 16.45 10.63
C ILE A 159 0.40 16.06 10.70
N TYR A 160 0.67 14.85 11.17
CA TYR A 160 2.00 14.24 11.13
C TYR A 160 2.16 13.42 9.85
N LEU A 161 3.01 13.90 8.96
CA LEU A 161 3.51 13.11 7.83
C LEU A 161 5.00 12.80 8.07
N PRO A 162 5.47 11.62 7.68
CA PRO A 162 6.86 11.24 7.90
C PRO A 162 7.80 12.08 7.01
N ILE A 163 8.94 12.47 7.57
CA ILE A 163 10.06 12.99 6.80
C ILE A 163 10.97 11.80 6.48
N ALA A 164 11.32 11.64 5.21
CA ALA A 164 12.13 10.52 4.75
C ALA A 164 13.56 10.56 5.31
N ASN A 165 14.06 9.40 5.76
CA ASN A 165 15.42 9.20 6.26
C ASN A 165 16.32 8.49 5.22
N SER A 166 15.80 8.18 4.04
CA SER A 166 16.52 7.70 2.86
C SER A 166 15.92 8.33 1.61
N PHE A 167 16.57 8.18 0.45
CA PHE A 167 16.13 8.81 -0.80
C PHE A 167 14.68 8.46 -1.15
N VAL A 168 14.37 7.17 -1.15
CA VAL A 168 12.99 6.66 -1.05
C VAL A 168 12.92 5.88 0.26
N ASP A 169 11.94 6.19 1.08
CA ASP A 169 11.81 5.60 2.40
C ASP A 169 10.60 4.67 2.48
N HIS A 170 9.79 4.75 3.49
CA HIS A 170 8.75 3.76 3.77
C HIS A 170 7.36 4.20 3.31
N LEU A 171 6.52 3.21 3.06
CA LEU A 171 5.07 3.32 2.93
C LEU A 171 4.48 3.89 4.23
N PHE A 172 3.60 4.89 4.13
CA PHE A 172 2.96 5.49 5.30
C PHE A 172 1.44 5.66 5.18
N ILE A 173 0.89 5.69 3.95
CA ILE A 173 -0.56 5.66 3.71
C ILE A 173 -0.86 4.62 2.63
N ALA A 174 -1.88 3.80 2.85
CA ALA A 174 -2.48 2.99 1.82
C ALA A 174 -3.79 3.65 1.35
N ILE A 175 -4.03 3.68 0.03
CA ILE A 175 -5.24 4.26 -0.55
C ILE A 175 -6.16 3.14 -1.01
N LEU A 176 -7.38 3.16 -0.49
CA LEU A 176 -8.46 2.25 -0.85
C LEU A 176 -9.47 2.96 -1.74
N SER A 177 -9.81 2.39 -2.88
CA SER A 177 -11.02 2.78 -3.61
C SER A 177 -12.20 1.94 -3.16
N ALA A 178 -13.27 2.60 -2.73
CA ALA A 178 -14.45 1.93 -2.20
C ALA A 178 -15.74 2.34 -2.93
N PRO A 179 -16.70 1.41 -3.09
CA PRO A 179 -18.01 1.73 -3.65
C PRO A 179 -18.90 2.52 -2.68
N ASP A 180 -18.58 2.45 -1.38
CA ASP A 180 -19.28 3.10 -0.27
C ASP A 180 -18.25 3.48 0.79
N MET A 181 -17.93 4.77 0.85
CA MET A 181 -16.93 5.32 1.76
C MET A 181 -17.34 5.17 3.22
N GLU A 182 -18.63 5.36 3.54
CA GLU A 182 -19.07 5.30 4.94
C GLU A 182 -19.00 3.87 5.48
N ALA A 183 -19.41 2.88 4.70
CA ALA A 183 -19.27 1.48 5.08
C ALA A 183 -17.78 1.08 5.25
N ALA A 184 -16.90 1.60 4.40
CA ALA A 184 -15.47 1.37 4.53
C ALA A 184 -14.89 2.07 5.78
N ILE A 185 -15.30 3.30 6.07
CA ILE A 185 -14.89 4.02 7.28
C ILE A 185 -15.30 3.24 8.54
N GLU A 186 -16.55 2.81 8.64
CA GLU A 186 -17.06 2.04 9.79
C GLU A 186 -16.22 0.76 10.00
N PHE A 187 -16.00 0.01 8.93
CA PHE A 187 -15.21 -1.22 8.97
C PHE A 187 -13.78 -0.99 9.45
N TYR A 188 -13.05 -0.03 8.85
CA TYR A 188 -11.65 0.22 9.21
C TYR A 188 -11.49 0.90 10.57
N ALA A 189 -12.44 1.75 10.97
CA ALA A 189 -12.45 2.36 12.30
C ALA A 189 -12.54 1.30 13.40
N ASP A 190 -13.39 0.30 13.21
CA ASP A 190 -13.52 -0.82 14.14
C ASP A 190 -12.30 -1.75 14.06
N LEU A 191 -11.93 -2.22 12.87
CA LEU A 191 -10.83 -3.18 12.65
C LEU A 191 -9.48 -2.68 13.19
N LEU A 192 -9.13 -1.42 12.89
CA LEU A 192 -7.83 -0.83 13.23
C LEU A 192 -7.88 0.07 14.47
N SER A 193 -9.05 0.28 15.07
CA SER A 193 -9.26 1.26 16.16
C SER A 193 -8.73 2.66 15.79
N VAL A 194 -9.05 3.11 14.59
CA VAL A 194 -8.70 4.44 14.05
C VAL A 194 -9.89 5.37 13.98
N THR A 195 -9.64 6.65 13.76
CA THR A 195 -10.68 7.68 13.61
C THR A 195 -10.52 8.39 12.27
N VAL A 196 -11.60 9.00 11.78
CA VAL A 196 -11.53 9.90 10.64
C VAL A 196 -10.82 11.18 11.06
N ASN A 197 -9.75 11.55 10.36
CA ASN A 197 -9.04 12.80 10.55
C ASN A 197 -9.66 13.91 9.72
N GLU A 198 -9.87 13.65 8.43
CA GLU A 198 -10.40 14.63 7.48
C GLU A 198 -11.37 13.98 6.48
N ARG A 199 -12.26 14.81 5.92
CA ARG A 199 -13.16 14.47 4.81
C ARG A 199 -13.10 15.56 3.77
N HIS A 200 -12.96 15.18 2.52
CA HIS A 200 -12.89 16.11 1.40
C HIS A 200 -13.80 15.64 0.26
N GLU A 201 -14.17 16.59 -0.59
CA GLU A 201 -14.74 16.30 -1.91
C GLU A 201 -13.99 17.16 -2.93
N ILE A 202 -13.18 16.52 -3.74
CA ILE A 202 -12.24 17.20 -4.65
C ILE A 202 -12.34 16.67 -6.08
N ALA A 203 -11.96 17.50 -7.04
CA ALA A 203 -11.71 17.07 -8.42
C ALA A 203 -10.34 16.37 -8.48
N TYR A 204 -10.35 15.05 -8.32
CA TYR A 204 -9.12 14.26 -8.20
C TYR A 204 -8.60 13.84 -9.57
N LYS A 205 -7.77 14.69 -10.16
CA LYS A 205 -7.31 14.54 -11.56
C LYS A 205 -6.59 13.23 -11.84
N THR A 206 -5.84 12.69 -10.86
CA THR A 206 -5.12 11.42 -11.02
C THR A 206 -6.10 10.27 -11.16
N ILE A 207 -7.08 10.17 -10.27
CA ILE A 207 -8.16 9.20 -10.33
C ILE A 207 -8.91 9.31 -11.66
N ASN A 208 -9.27 10.56 -12.04
CA ASN A 208 -10.00 10.81 -13.26
C ASN A 208 -9.24 10.35 -14.52
N ARG A 209 -7.92 10.58 -14.57
CA ARG A 209 -7.07 10.09 -15.67
C ARG A 209 -6.99 8.57 -15.72
N VAL A 210 -6.78 7.93 -14.57
CA VAL A 210 -6.69 6.47 -14.47
C VAL A 210 -7.98 5.79 -14.92
N HIS A 211 -9.13 6.35 -14.56
CA HIS A 211 -10.45 5.79 -14.90
C HIS A 211 -11.09 6.37 -16.17
N GLY A 212 -10.39 7.25 -16.89
CA GLY A 212 -10.92 7.87 -18.10
C GLY A 212 -12.15 8.75 -17.86
N LEU A 213 -12.24 9.37 -16.69
CA LEU A 213 -13.32 10.28 -16.31
C LEU A 213 -13.00 11.73 -16.70
N PRO A 214 -14.01 12.61 -16.82
CA PRO A 214 -13.79 14.05 -16.96
C PRO A 214 -12.91 14.57 -15.81
N LEU A 215 -11.92 15.44 -16.11
CA LEU A 215 -10.93 15.88 -15.12
C LEU A 215 -11.51 16.68 -13.94
N ASP A 216 -12.71 17.18 -14.07
CA ASP A 216 -13.48 17.91 -13.08
C ASP A 216 -14.43 17.03 -12.26
N THR A 217 -14.48 15.73 -12.54
CA THR A 217 -15.26 14.77 -11.73
C THR A 217 -14.77 14.81 -10.29
N ARG A 218 -15.71 15.06 -9.37
CA ARG A 218 -15.41 15.15 -7.93
C ARG A 218 -15.62 13.80 -7.26
N HIS A 219 -14.73 13.49 -6.33
CA HIS A 219 -14.75 12.29 -5.51
C HIS A 219 -14.72 12.69 -4.04
N LYS A 220 -15.47 11.95 -3.23
CA LYS A 220 -15.34 12.04 -1.78
C LYS A 220 -14.14 11.20 -1.36
N LEU A 221 -13.39 11.71 -0.42
CA LEU A 221 -12.31 10.97 0.23
C LEU A 221 -12.30 11.25 1.73
N ALA A 222 -11.79 10.30 2.49
CA ALA A 222 -11.59 10.43 3.92
C ALA A 222 -10.22 9.87 4.31
N THR A 223 -9.55 10.54 5.23
CA THR A 223 -8.30 10.04 5.82
C THR A 223 -8.55 9.52 7.23
N LEU A 224 -7.99 8.34 7.52
CA LEU A 224 -8.13 7.65 8.81
C LEU A 224 -6.77 7.39 9.45
N GLY A 225 -6.75 7.42 10.77
CA GLY A 225 -5.55 7.11 11.56
C GLY A 225 -5.70 7.40 13.05
N ALA A 226 -4.58 7.52 13.74
CA ALA A 226 -4.54 8.09 15.08
C ALA A 226 -4.77 9.61 14.99
N PRO A 227 -5.09 10.29 16.08
CA PRO A 227 -5.17 11.75 16.09
C PRO A 227 -3.91 12.39 15.48
N ARG A 228 -4.08 13.18 14.42
CA ARG A 228 -3.03 13.83 13.63
C ARG A 228 -2.14 12.90 12.78
N HIS A 229 -2.39 11.60 12.73
CA HIS A 229 -1.65 10.65 11.92
C HIS A 229 -2.57 10.02 10.90
N VAL A 230 -2.12 9.90 9.65
CA VAL A 230 -2.86 9.23 8.57
C VAL A 230 -2.12 7.95 8.19
N GLY A 231 -2.84 6.85 8.14
CA GLY A 231 -2.33 5.55 7.68
C GLY A 231 -3.19 4.93 6.58
N LEU A 232 -4.39 5.49 6.38
CA LEU A 232 -5.35 5.01 5.39
C LEU A 232 -6.08 6.19 4.78
N GLU A 233 -6.21 6.21 3.44
CA GLU A 233 -7.11 7.06 2.68
C GLU A 233 -8.17 6.19 2.02
N ILE A 234 -9.42 6.62 2.07
CA ILE A 234 -10.56 5.94 1.43
C ILE A 234 -11.19 6.90 0.43
N ASP A 235 -11.15 6.51 -0.84
CA ASP A 235 -11.73 7.25 -1.95
C ASP A 235 -13.05 6.59 -2.40
N GLU A 236 -14.14 7.37 -2.46
CA GLU A 236 -15.40 6.87 -3.01
C GLU A 236 -15.42 7.00 -4.53
N TYR A 237 -15.53 5.86 -5.22
CA TYR A 237 -15.69 5.83 -6.65
C TYR A 237 -17.15 5.60 -7.03
N PRO A 238 -17.65 6.26 -8.10
CA PRO A 238 -19.02 6.04 -8.53
C PRO A 238 -19.20 4.61 -9.04
N ARG A 239 -20.33 3.97 -8.67
CA ARG A 239 -20.68 2.60 -9.09
C ARG A 239 -20.67 2.36 -10.61
N LYS A 240 -20.71 3.41 -11.43
CA LYS A 240 -20.52 3.32 -12.90
C LYS A 240 -19.13 2.81 -13.30
N ALA A 241 -18.16 2.81 -12.38
CA ALA A 241 -16.86 2.18 -12.56
C ALA A 241 -16.92 0.65 -12.44
N GLU A 242 -18.04 0.07 -11.98
CA GLU A 242 -18.24 -1.37 -11.97
C GLU A 242 -18.23 -1.88 -13.41
N ARG A 243 -17.17 -2.57 -13.79
CA ARG A 243 -17.18 -3.36 -15.02
C ARG A 243 -18.06 -4.58 -14.80
N PRO A 244 -18.83 -5.03 -15.82
CA PRO A 244 -19.57 -6.29 -15.71
C PRO A 244 -18.57 -7.38 -15.31
N GLU A 245 -18.91 -8.17 -14.30
CA GLU A 245 -18.14 -9.33 -13.88
C GLU A 245 -17.87 -10.19 -15.12
N SER A 246 -16.63 -10.19 -15.60
CA SER A 246 -16.23 -11.17 -16.58
C SER A 246 -16.16 -12.51 -15.84
N LYS A 247 -17.01 -13.46 -16.21
CA LYS A 247 -17.15 -14.81 -15.64
C LYS A 247 -15.88 -15.69 -15.73
N LYS A 248 -14.69 -15.11 -15.91
CA LYS A 248 -13.38 -15.76 -15.96
C LYS A 248 -12.37 -15.00 -15.12
N LEU A 249 -12.52 -15.03 -13.78
CA LEU A 249 -11.47 -14.65 -12.86
C LEU A 249 -10.88 -15.92 -12.22
N ALA A 250 -10.03 -16.61 -12.98
CA ALA A 250 -9.19 -17.68 -12.46
C ALA A 250 -7.71 -17.26 -12.33
N THR A 251 -7.34 -16.06 -12.78
CA THR A 251 -5.95 -15.58 -12.73
C THR A 251 -5.82 -14.37 -11.84
N LEU A 252 -4.80 -14.39 -10.98
CA LEU A 252 -4.41 -13.22 -10.19
C LEU A 252 -4.00 -12.09 -11.14
N GLU A 253 -4.36 -10.86 -10.77
CA GLU A 253 -4.00 -9.65 -11.51
C GLU A 253 -2.68 -9.08 -10.96
N GLU A 254 -1.91 -8.39 -11.81
CA GLU A 254 -0.75 -7.61 -11.39
C GLU A 254 -1.16 -6.39 -10.57
N GLY A 255 -0.30 -5.94 -9.67
CA GLY A 255 -0.47 -4.74 -8.86
C GLY A 255 -0.66 -5.01 -7.38
N ILE A 256 -1.23 -4.04 -6.66
CA ILE A 256 -1.40 -4.12 -5.20
C ILE A 256 -2.46 -5.17 -4.87
N LEU A 257 -2.03 -6.25 -4.24
CA LEU A 257 -2.87 -7.37 -3.83
C LEU A 257 -3.45 -7.18 -2.43
N MET A 258 -2.61 -6.71 -1.52
CA MET A 258 -2.92 -6.72 -0.09
C MET A 258 -2.10 -5.66 0.64
N VAL A 259 -2.66 -5.09 1.69
CA VAL A 259 -1.94 -4.24 2.64
C VAL A 259 -2.00 -4.88 4.02
N SER A 260 -0.87 -4.83 4.74
CA SER A 260 -0.73 -5.40 6.07
C SER A 260 -0.65 -4.29 7.11
N PHE A 261 -1.41 -4.45 8.18
CA PHE A 261 -1.39 -3.56 9.35
C PHE A 261 -0.95 -4.33 10.59
N SER A 262 -0.29 -3.66 11.52
CA SER A 262 0.09 -4.29 12.79
C SER A 262 -0.90 -3.94 13.89
N LEU A 263 -1.26 -4.92 14.72
CA LEU A 263 -2.17 -4.77 15.85
C LEU A 263 -1.55 -5.34 17.13
N SER A 264 -1.94 -4.80 18.29
CA SER A 264 -1.56 -5.37 19.59
C SER A 264 -2.26 -6.71 19.88
N SER A 265 -3.46 -6.90 19.32
CA SER A 265 -4.22 -8.15 19.39
C SER A 265 -4.96 -8.37 18.07
N LEU A 266 -5.03 -9.62 17.63
CA LEU A 266 -5.84 -9.96 16.45
C LEU A 266 -7.31 -10.09 16.85
N PRO A 267 -8.25 -9.68 15.98
CA PRO A 267 -9.68 -9.91 16.22
C PRO A 267 -9.99 -11.41 16.20
N ASN A 268 -11.05 -11.80 16.90
CA ASN A 268 -11.63 -13.13 16.73
C ASN A 268 -12.31 -13.17 15.36
N SER A 269 -11.80 -14.02 14.48
CA SER A 269 -12.39 -14.21 13.15
C SER A 269 -13.03 -15.57 13.08
N GLU A 270 -14.31 -15.63 12.68
CA GLU A 270 -15.00 -16.88 12.37
C GLU A 270 -14.49 -17.47 11.05
N ASP A 271 -14.01 -16.63 10.13
CA ASP A 271 -13.62 -17.00 8.76
C ASP A 271 -12.12 -17.25 8.56
N GLY A 272 -11.26 -16.90 9.52
CA GLY A 272 -9.81 -17.01 9.38
C GLY A 272 -9.08 -17.57 10.60
N GLN A 273 -8.08 -18.45 10.36
CA GLN A 273 -7.18 -18.88 11.40
C GLN A 273 -5.90 -18.05 11.37
N SER A 274 -5.54 -17.45 12.51
CA SER A 274 -4.22 -16.86 12.66
C SER A 274 -3.12 -17.92 12.55
N ARG A 275 -2.00 -17.54 11.94
CA ARG A 275 -0.82 -18.40 11.77
C ARG A 275 0.46 -17.68 12.17
N LYS A 276 1.40 -18.41 12.72
CA LYS A 276 2.74 -17.92 13.05
C LYS A 276 3.72 -18.24 11.92
N PHE A 277 4.56 -17.26 11.60
CA PHE A 277 5.64 -17.41 10.63
C PHE A 277 6.96 -16.96 11.26
N ASN A 278 8.02 -17.77 11.06
CA ASN A 278 9.36 -17.46 11.61
C ASN A 278 10.23 -16.64 10.66
N SER A 279 9.89 -16.60 9.35
CA SER A 279 10.58 -15.79 8.36
C SER A 279 10.26 -14.29 8.51
N ALA A 280 11.08 -13.45 7.91
CA ALA A 280 10.74 -12.02 7.80
C ALA A 280 9.45 -11.83 6.97
N PRO A 281 8.68 -10.79 7.25
CA PRO A 281 8.83 -9.80 8.32
C PRO A 281 8.22 -10.25 9.65
N TYR A 282 7.62 -11.42 9.72
CA TYR A 282 6.81 -11.88 10.86
C TYR A 282 7.65 -12.18 12.11
N ASN A 283 8.80 -12.89 11.95
CA ASN A 283 9.73 -13.19 13.04
C ASN A 283 9.06 -13.81 14.29
N GLY A 284 8.15 -14.75 14.06
CA GLY A 284 7.39 -15.41 15.12
C GLY A 284 6.05 -14.76 15.45
N ALA A 285 5.70 -13.64 14.79
CA ALA A 285 4.40 -12.99 14.94
C ALA A 285 3.26 -13.85 14.36
N GLU A 286 2.08 -13.69 14.94
CA GLU A 286 0.84 -14.21 14.37
C GLU A 286 0.30 -13.26 13.30
N SER A 287 -0.22 -13.82 12.22
CA SER A 287 -0.88 -13.09 11.14
C SER A 287 -2.25 -13.67 10.85
N LEU A 288 -3.20 -12.79 10.47
CA LEU A 288 -4.57 -13.12 10.10
C LEU A 288 -4.93 -12.39 8.81
N ILE A 289 -5.56 -13.06 7.85
CA ILE A 289 -6.12 -12.43 6.65
C ILE A 289 -7.60 -12.17 6.87
N VAL A 290 -8.05 -10.96 6.52
CA VAL A 290 -9.46 -10.57 6.51
C VAL A 290 -9.82 -9.92 5.18
N ARG A 291 -11.12 -9.88 4.87
CA ARG A 291 -11.65 -9.19 3.68
C ARG A 291 -12.34 -7.90 4.09
N GLY A 292 -12.01 -6.83 3.39
CA GLY A 292 -12.66 -5.55 3.57
C GLY A 292 -13.91 -5.36 2.69
N PRO A 293 -14.62 -4.24 2.86
CA PRO A 293 -15.90 -3.98 2.19
C PRO A 293 -15.80 -3.77 0.67
N ALA A 294 -14.63 -3.49 0.13
CA ALA A 294 -14.35 -3.47 -1.31
C ALA A 294 -13.78 -4.81 -1.83
N ASN A 295 -13.92 -5.89 -1.04
CA ASN A 295 -13.39 -7.23 -1.27
C ASN A 295 -11.84 -7.27 -1.33
N GLU A 296 -11.19 -6.26 -0.82
CA GLU A 296 -9.73 -6.18 -0.68
C GLU A 296 -9.22 -7.13 0.41
N ARG A 297 -7.99 -7.64 0.21
CA ARG A 297 -7.28 -8.43 1.23
C ARG A 297 -6.55 -7.50 2.20
N ILE A 298 -6.72 -7.79 3.48
CA ILE A 298 -6.04 -7.10 4.58
C ILE A 298 -5.31 -8.15 5.39
N GLU A 299 -4.03 -7.93 5.64
CA GLU A 299 -3.26 -8.76 6.55
C GLU A 299 -3.08 -8.04 7.88
N LEU A 300 -3.43 -8.69 8.97
CA LEU A 300 -3.26 -8.20 10.32
C LEU A 300 -2.11 -8.96 10.98
N ILE A 301 -1.05 -8.27 11.39
CA ILE A 301 0.13 -8.85 12.02
C ILE A 301 0.16 -8.44 13.48
N LYS A 302 0.20 -9.42 14.38
CA LYS A 302 0.27 -9.16 15.82
C LYS A 302 1.67 -8.68 16.21
N ILE A 303 1.73 -7.51 16.84
CA ILE A 303 3.00 -7.01 17.39
C ILE A 303 3.42 -7.92 18.55
N THR A 304 4.63 -8.49 18.47
CA THR A 304 5.27 -9.17 19.59
C THR A 304 5.97 -8.11 20.47
N GLN A 305 5.52 -7.99 21.72
CA GLN A 305 6.15 -7.12 22.71
C GLN A 305 7.54 -7.63 23.12
#